data_76572f1cead55d73b5606ae2937e8bc0
#
_entry.id   76572f1cead55d73b5606ae2937e8bc0
#
_cell.length_a   1.000
_cell.length_b   1.000
_cell.length_c   1.000
_cell.angle_alpha   90.00
_cell.angle_beta   90.00
_cell.angle_gamma   90.00
#
_symmetry.space_group_name_H-M   'P 1'
#
loop_
_entity.id
_entity.type
_entity.pdbx_description
1 polymer ?
#
loop_
_entity_poly.entity_id
_entity_poly.type
_entity_poly.pdbx_seq_one_letter_code
_entity_poly.pdbx_strand_id
1 'polypeptide(L)'
;MFNSLSQQIYQRYPQATIKVRNWDYDSLEAITRGEVDIGFTGRESHPRSRELLSLLPLAIDFEVLFSDLPWVWLREDHPALREAWDLDTFLRYPHISICWEQSDTWALDDVLQEMGRKRHIALSLPGFEQSLFMAAQPGHTLIATAPRYCQHYNQLHQLPLVARPLPFDAQ
;
A
#
# COMPACT_ATOMS: atom_id res chain seq x y z
N MET A 1 11.37 4.73 6.36
CA MET A 1 11.68 3.74 7.42
C MET A 1 12.99 2.99 7.13
N PHE A 2 13.12 2.27 6.02
CA PHE A 2 14.31 1.45 5.72
C PHE A 2 15.62 2.25 5.70
N ASN A 3 15.64 3.46 5.13
CA ASN A 3 16.84 4.30 5.08
C ASN A 3 17.41 4.63 6.48
N SER A 4 16.54 4.93 7.43
CA SER A 4 16.96 5.21 8.81
C SER A 4 17.48 3.95 9.52
N LEU A 5 16.81 2.80 9.31
CA LEU A 5 17.21 1.52 9.86
C LEU A 5 18.58 1.08 9.30
N SER A 6 18.76 1.13 7.99
CA SER A 6 20.02 0.75 7.34
C SER A 6 21.18 1.61 7.81
N GLN A 7 20.95 2.92 7.99
CA GLN A 7 21.95 3.84 8.52
C GLN A 7 22.36 3.47 9.95
N GLN A 8 21.40 3.16 10.83
CA GLN A 8 21.69 2.74 12.21
C GLN A 8 22.45 1.41 12.26
N ILE A 9 22.07 0.43 11.44
CA ILE A 9 22.77 -0.84 11.34
C ILE A 9 24.21 -0.60 10.88
N TYR A 10 24.42 0.20 9.85
CA TYR A 10 25.74 0.48 9.32
C TYR A 10 26.64 1.21 10.32
N GLN A 11 26.07 2.16 11.08
CA GLN A 11 26.82 2.85 12.15
C GLN A 11 27.26 1.88 13.27
N ARG A 12 26.41 0.94 13.64
CA ARG A 12 26.68 -0.01 14.71
C ARG A 12 27.55 -1.19 14.27
N TYR A 13 27.40 -1.60 13.02
CA TYR A 13 28.06 -2.75 12.43
C TYR A 13 28.65 -2.40 11.06
N PRO A 14 29.73 -1.60 11.00
CA PRO A 14 30.26 -1.08 9.73
C PRO A 14 30.80 -2.15 8.77
N GLN A 15 31.02 -3.37 9.25
CA GLN A 15 31.44 -4.51 8.43
C GLN A 15 30.27 -5.37 7.94
N ALA A 16 29.04 -5.07 8.36
CA ALA A 16 27.87 -5.84 7.94
C ALA A 16 27.50 -5.53 6.49
N THR A 17 27.11 -6.56 5.74
CA THR A 17 26.52 -6.41 4.42
C THR A 17 25.00 -6.56 4.56
N ILE A 18 24.25 -5.52 4.18
CA ILE A 18 22.79 -5.58 4.17
C ILE A 18 22.37 -5.96 2.76
N LYS A 19 21.68 -7.10 2.62
CA LYS A 19 21.07 -7.53 1.37
C LYS A 19 19.56 -7.33 1.46
N VAL A 20 18.97 -6.62 0.51
CA VAL A 20 17.54 -6.36 0.46
C VAL A 20 16.95 -7.03 -0.77
N ARG A 21 15.85 -7.72 -0.60
CA ARG A 21 15.05 -8.24 -1.71
C ARG A 21 13.60 -7.78 -1.57
N ASN A 22 12.86 -7.75 -2.64
CA ASN A 22 11.44 -7.48 -2.58
C ASN A 22 10.71 -8.61 -1.84
N TRP A 23 9.61 -8.27 -1.20
CA TRP A 23 8.68 -9.25 -0.67
C TRP A 23 7.95 -9.93 -1.84
N ASP A 24 7.88 -11.26 -1.80
CA ASP A 24 7.24 -12.08 -2.83
C ASP A 24 6.55 -13.28 -2.14
N TYR A 25 5.79 -14.07 -2.89
CA TYR A 25 5.02 -15.23 -2.39
C TYR A 25 5.88 -16.27 -1.66
N ASP A 26 7.17 -16.37 -1.95
CA ASP A 26 8.11 -17.29 -1.29
C ASP A 26 8.80 -16.69 -0.05
N SER A 27 8.50 -15.43 0.30
CA SER A 27 9.25 -14.70 1.34
C SER A 27 9.08 -15.29 2.73
N LEU A 28 7.89 -15.77 3.09
CA LEU A 28 7.66 -16.46 4.37
C LEU A 28 8.44 -17.78 4.46
N GLU A 29 8.50 -18.52 3.36
CA GLU A 29 9.27 -19.75 3.28
C GLU A 29 10.79 -19.48 3.40
N ALA A 30 11.27 -18.43 2.75
CA ALA A 30 12.66 -18.02 2.84
C ALA A 30 13.06 -17.60 4.27
N ILE A 31 12.18 -16.95 5.04
CA ILE A 31 12.40 -16.65 6.46
C ILE A 31 12.44 -17.98 7.25
N THR A 32 11.50 -18.87 7.03
CA THR A 32 11.44 -20.16 7.73
C THR A 32 12.68 -21.02 7.47
N ARG A 33 13.27 -20.93 6.28
CA ARG A 33 14.52 -21.62 5.92
C ARG A 33 15.80 -20.93 6.41
N GLY A 34 15.68 -19.73 7.00
CA GLY A 34 16.84 -18.93 7.42
C GLY A 34 17.64 -18.32 6.26
N GLU A 35 17.05 -18.20 5.08
CA GLU A 35 17.62 -17.51 3.92
C GLU A 35 17.46 -15.99 4.04
N VAL A 36 16.50 -15.56 4.83
CA VAL A 36 16.19 -14.16 5.16
C VAL A 36 16.07 -14.06 6.68
N ASP A 37 16.75 -13.08 7.26
CA ASP A 37 16.77 -12.88 8.72
C ASP A 37 15.54 -12.12 9.20
N ILE A 38 15.07 -11.11 8.44
CA ILE A 38 13.97 -10.22 8.84
C ILE A 38 13.14 -9.85 7.60
N GLY A 39 11.82 -9.92 7.73
CA GLY A 39 10.87 -9.44 6.72
C GLY A 39 10.01 -8.28 7.22
N PHE A 40 9.74 -7.32 6.35
CA PHE A 40 8.76 -6.26 6.59
C PHE A 40 7.64 -6.40 5.56
N THR A 41 6.42 -6.50 6.02
CA THR A 41 5.25 -6.61 5.14
C THR A 41 4.09 -5.80 5.68
N GLY A 42 3.24 -5.29 4.80
CA GLY A 42 1.93 -4.78 5.14
C GLY A 42 0.92 -5.92 5.03
N ARG A 43 0.02 -6.03 6.00
CA ARG A 43 -1.09 -6.98 5.96
C ARG A 43 -2.39 -6.28 6.26
N GLU A 44 -3.43 -6.66 5.55
CA GLU A 44 -4.76 -6.14 5.82
C GLU A 44 -5.31 -6.77 7.11
N SER A 45 -5.89 -5.94 7.97
CA SER A 45 -6.55 -6.40 9.20
C SER A 45 -8.05 -6.70 9.01
N HIS A 46 -8.60 -6.44 7.82
CA HIS A 46 -10.00 -6.72 7.53
C HIS A 46 -10.30 -8.22 7.71
N PRO A 47 -11.43 -8.60 8.36
CA PRO A 47 -11.75 -10.01 8.66
C PRO A 47 -11.78 -10.94 7.45
N ARG A 48 -11.98 -10.42 6.25
CA ARG A 48 -11.99 -11.16 4.98
C ARG A 48 -10.66 -11.20 4.28
N SER A 49 -9.66 -10.52 4.82
CA SER A 49 -8.33 -10.54 4.22
C SER A 49 -7.77 -11.97 4.23
N ARG A 50 -7.14 -12.34 3.13
CA ARG A 50 -6.38 -13.58 3.03
C ARG A 50 -5.02 -13.49 3.71
N GLU A 51 -4.69 -12.30 4.23
CA GLU A 51 -3.38 -11.97 4.80
C GLU A 51 -3.43 -11.70 6.30
N LEU A 52 -4.42 -12.23 7.01
CA LEU A 52 -4.52 -12.07 8.46
C LEU A 52 -3.24 -12.54 9.16
N LEU A 53 -2.85 -11.82 10.22
CA LEU A 53 -1.69 -12.21 11.05
C LEU A 53 -1.83 -13.61 11.63
N SER A 54 -3.06 -14.07 11.90
CA SER A 54 -3.34 -15.43 12.38
C SER A 54 -3.02 -16.54 11.36
N LEU A 55 -2.79 -16.18 10.09
CA LEU A 55 -2.42 -17.10 9.03
C LEU A 55 -0.90 -17.23 8.85
N LEU A 56 -0.11 -16.50 9.64
CA LEU A 56 1.34 -16.66 9.63
C LEU A 56 1.75 -18.04 10.13
N PRO A 57 2.80 -18.65 9.53
CA PRO A 57 3.35 -19.90 10.03
C PRO A 57 3.78 -19.79 11.50
N LEU A 58 3.50 -20.80 12.31
CA LEU A 58 3.84 -20.85 13.74
C LEU A 58 5.36 -20.73 14.03
N ALA A 59 6.18 -21.01 13.02
CA ALA A 59 7.63 -20.90 13.13
C ALA A 59 8.16 -19.47 12.94
N ILE A 60 7.28 -18.51 12.67
CA ILE A 60 7.64 -17.11 12.43
C ILE A 60 7.13 -16.27 13.60
N ASP A 61 8.05 -15.66 14.32
CA ASP A 61 7.73 -14.60 15.27
C ASP A 61 7.50 -13.29 14.54
N PHE A 62 6.51 -12.52 14.97
CA PHE A 62 6.23 -11.23 14.38
C PHE A 62 5.91 -10.16 15.43
N GLU A 63 6.15 -8.93 15.06
CA GLU A 63 5.80 -7.75 15.83
C GLU A 63 5.04 -6.75 14.93
N VAL A 64 3.91 -6.26 15.42
CA VAL A 64 3.15 -5.20 14.73
C VAL A 64 3.82 -3.87 15.04
N LEU A 65 4.46 -3.28 14.04
CA LEU A 65 5.16 -1.99 14.19
C LEU A 65 4.17 -0.82 14.26
N PHE A 66 3.13 -0.84 13.46
CA PHE A 66 2.05 0.14 13.46
C PHE A 66 0.84 -0.38 12.64
N SER A 67 -0.30 0.22 12.85
CA SER A 67 -1.50 0.04 12.02
C SER A 67 -1.80 1.35 11.31
N ASP A 68 -2.32 1.27 10.09
CA ASP A 68 -2.63 2.44 9.28
C ASP A 68 -3.92 2.21 8.48
N LEU A 69 -4.49 3.29 7.98
CA LEU A 69 -5.71 3.27 7.19
C LEU A 69 -5.41 3.62 5.73
N PRO A 70 -6.13 3.01 4.78
CA PRO A 70 -6.03 3.41 3.39
C PRO A 70 -6.61 4.81 3.19
N TRP A 71 -5.86 5.63 2.47
CA TRP A 71 -6.27 6.95 2.02
C TRP A 71 -6.27 7.00 0.50
N VAL A 72 -7.02 7.94 -0.03
CA VAL A 72 -7.12 8.18 -1.47
C VAL A 72 -6.23 9.35 -1.83
N TRP A 73 -5.40 9.17 -2.84
CA TRP A 73 -4.41 10.13 -3.30
C TRP A 73 -4.77 10.60 -4.70
N LEU A 74 -4.95 11.89 -4.83
CA LEU A 74 -5.36 12.54 -6.07
C LEU A 74 -4.37 13.67 -6.38
N ARG A 75 -4.11 13.88 -7.65
CA ARG A 75 -3.36 15.06 -8.07
C ARG A 75 -4.08 16.34 -7.60
N GLU A 76 -3.34 17.38 -7.22
CA GLU A 76 -3.89 18.63 -6.66
C GLU A 76 -4.87 19.37 -7.59
N ASP A 77 -4.78 19.16 -8.89
CA ASP A 77 -5.68 19.69 -9.91
C ASP A 77 -6.77 18.69 -10.37
N HIS A 78 -6.86 17.53 -9.70
CA HIS A 78 -7.82 16.47 -10.06
C HIS A 78 -9.27 16.98 -10.00
N PRO A 79 -10.09 16.73 -11.05
CA PRO A 79 -11.46 17.25 -11.11
C PRO A 79 -12.34 16.81 -9.93
N ALA A 80 -12.15 15.61 -9.38
CA ALA A 80 -12.88 15.13 -8.20
C ALA A 80 -12.74 16.04 -6.96
N LEU A 81 -11.68 16.86 -6.87
CA LEU A 81 -11.48 17.78 -5.76
C LEU A 81 -12.43 18.98 -5.79
N ARG A 82 -13.13 19.19 -6.92
CA ARG A 82 -14.13 20.27 -7.12
C ARG A 82 -15.57 19.78 -6.94
N GLU A 83 -15.74 18.51 -6.67
CA GLU A 83 -17.04 17.83 -6.51
C GLU A 83 -17.26 17.43 -5.05
N ALA A 84 -18.48 17.01 -4.71
CA ALA A 84 -18.72 16.35 -3.43
C ALA A 84 -17.89 15.06 -3.37
N TRP A 85 -17.16 14.88 -2.27
CA TRP A 85 -16.34 13.68 -2.08
C TRP A 85 -17.18 12.56 -1.50
N ASP A 86 -17.78 11.77 -2.37
CA ASP A 86 -18.65 10.63 -2.08
C ASP A 86 -18.25 9.39 -2.88
N LEU A 87 -18.94 8.28 -2.65
CA LEU A 87 -18.67 7.01 -3.31
C LEU A 87 -18.84 7.11 -4.83
N ASP A 88 -19.81 7.86 -5.32
CA ASP A 88 -20.06 8.01 -6.77
C ASP A 88 -18.91 8.78 -7.43
N THR A 89 -18.43 9.82 -6.81
CA THR A 89 -17.25 10.58 -7.28
C THR A 89 -16.00 9.72 -7.24
N PHE A 90 -15.78 8.96 -6.17
CA PHE A 90 -14.65 8.03 -6.05
C PHE A 90 -14.66 6.98 -7.18
N LEU A 91 -15.81 6.39 -7.48
CA LEU A 91 -15.94 5.33 -8.49
C LEU A 91 -15.99 5.83 -9.95
N ARG A 92 -16.19 7.11 -10.16
CA ARG A 92 -16.28 7.72 -11.50
C ARG A 92 -14.96 7.71 -12.24
N TYR A 93 -13.87 7.82 -11.52
CA TYR A 93 -12.53 7.93 -12.08
C TYR A 93 -11.79 6.58 -12.09
N PRO A 94 -10.81 6.41 -12.99
CA PRO A 94 -10.03 5.18 -13.03
C PRO A 94 -9.03 5.12 -11.85
N HIS A 95 -8.77 3.89 -11.39
CA HIS A 95 -7.95 3.62 -10.22
C HIS A 95 -6.64 2.94 -10.57
N ILE A 96 -5.64 3.22 -9.74
CA ILE A 96 -4.43 2.42 -9.62
C ILE A 96 -4.64 1.44 -8.48
N SER A 97 -4.40 0.15 -8.73
CA SER A 97 -4.33 -0.88 -7.70
C SER A 97 -2.89 -1.32 -7.49
N ILE A 98 -2.62 -1.90 -6.33
CA ILE A 98 -1.35 -2.59 -6.09
C ILE A 98 -1.56 -4.07 -6.39
N CYS A 99 -0.73 -4.59 -7.31
CA CYS A 99 -0.68 -6.02 -7.57
C CYS A 99 0.14 -6.68 -6.45
N TRP A 100 -0.51 -7.56 -5.72
CA TRP A 100 0.12 -8.33 -4.66
C TRP A 100 0.03 -9.83 -5.01
N GLU A 101 1.16 -10.46 -5.17
CA GLU A 101 1.22 -11.84 -5.66
C GLU A 101 0.47 -12.00 -6.99
N GLN A 102 -0.68 -12.65 -6.99
CA GLN A 102 -1.51 -12.86 -8.18
C GLN A 102 -2.85 -12.11 -8.12
N SER A 103 -2.99 -11.18 -7.17
CA SER A 103 -4.21 -10.41 -6.99
C SER A 103 -3.95 -8.92 -7.12
N ASP A 104 -4.83 -8.22 -7.79
CA ASP A 104 -4.90 -6.76 -7.89
C ASP A 104 -6.12 -6.19 -7.15
N THR A 105 -6.80 -7.03 -6.37
CA THR A 105 -7.97 -6.66 -5.54
C THR A 105 -7.64 -6.78 -4.06
N TRP A 106 -8.22 -5.89 -3.26
CA TRP A 106 -8.03 -5.80 -1.81
C TRP A 106 -9.35 -5.97 -1.07
N ALA A 107 -9.29 -6.01 0.27
CA ALA A 107 -10.49 -6.04 1.10
C ALA A 107 -11.46 -4.89 0.78
N LEU A 108 -10.97 -3.73 0.39
CA LEU A 108 -11.79 -2.62 -0.07
C LEU A 108 -12.64 -2.98 -1.30
N ASP A 109 -12.14 -3.83 -2.19
CA ASP A 109 -12.87 -4.28 -3.38
C ASP A 109 -13.99 -5.26 -2.99
N ASP A 110 -13.75 -6.09 -1.97
CA ASP A 110 -14.76 -6.98 -1.39
C ASP A 110 -15.90 -6.16 -0.76
N VAL A 111 -15.58 -5.10 -0.02
CA VAL A 111 -16.57 -4.18 0.56
C VAL A 111 -17.39 -3.49 -0.54
N LEU A 112 -16.74 -3.00 -1.59
CA LEU A 112 -17.44 -2.41 -2.73
C LEU A 112 -18.37 -3.42 -3.41
N GLN A 113 -17.93 -4.65 -3.58
CA GLN A 113 -18.73 -5.73 -4.17
C GLN A 113 -20.00 -6.02 -3.35
N GLU A 114 -19.93 -5.99 -2.02
CA GLU A 114 -21.09 -6.14 -1.14
C GLU A 114 -22.10 -5.01 -1.31
N MET A 115 -21.61 -3.81 -1.60
CA MET A 115 -22.45 -2.65 -1.92
C MET A 115 -23.01 -2.72 -3.36
N GLY A 116 -22.73 -3.81 -4.11
CA GLY A 116 -23.08 -3.92 -5.53
C GLY A 116 -22.31 -2.96 -6.44
N ARG A 117 -21.14 -2.52 -5.98
CA ARG A 117 -20.31 -1.53 -6.68
C ARG A 117 -18.93 -2.12 -7.00
N LYS A 118 -18.25 -1.51 -7.94
CA LYS A 118 -16.82 -1.80 -8.20
C LYS A 118 -16.11 -0.57 -8.74
N ARG A 119 -14.83 -0.46 -8.48
CA ARG A 119 -13.96 0.54 -9.10
C ARG A 119 -13.40 0.02 -10.43
N HIS A 120 -13.12 0.93 -11.34
CA HIS A 120 -12.42 0.61 -12.59
C HIS A 120 -10.90 0.67 -12.33
N ILE A 121 -10.24 -0.47 -12.23
CA ILE A 121 -8.78 -0.56 -12.15
C ILE A 121 -8.23 -0.40 -13.56
N ALA A 122 -7.56 0.71 -13.80
CA ALA A 122 -6.94 1.02 -15.09
C ALA A 122 -5.44 0.68 -15.12
N LEU A 123 -4.83 0.54 -13.94
CA LEU A 123 -3.40 0.28 -13.81
C LEU A 123 -3.14 -0.50 -12.52
N SER A 124 -2.34 -1.56 -12.62
CA SER A 124 -1.85 -2.33 -11.47
C SER A 124 -0.33 -2.19 -11.37
N LEU A 125 0.18 -1.87 -10.19
CA LEU A 125 1.59 -1.59 -9.92
C LEU A 125 2.08 -2.41 -8.72
N PRO A 126 3.39 -2.71 -8.63
CA PRO A 126 3.91 -3.56 -7.57
C PRO A 126 4.11 -2.84 -6.21
N GLY A 127 3.90 -1.53 -6.11
CA GLY A 127 4.17 -0.81 -4.86
C GLY A 127 3.45 0.52 -4.73
N PHE A 128 3.26 0.95 -3.48
CA PHE A 128 2.57 2.19 -3.15
C PHE A 128 3.30 3.44 -3.66
N GLU A 129 4.62 3.48 -3.54
CA GLU A 129 5.42 4.62 -4.00
C GLU A 129 5.26 4.84 -5.51
N GLN A 130 5.28 3.76 -6.30
CA GLN A 130 5.05 3.84 -7.72
C GLN A 130 3.64 4.30 -8.05
N SER A 131 2.63 3.87 -7.27
CA SER A 131 1.25 4.29 -7.47
C SER A 131 1.05 5.79 -7.20
N LEU A 132 1.67 6.32 -6.14
CA LEU A 132 1.67 7.76 -5.86
C LEU A 132 2.38 8.54 -6.96
N PHE A 133 3.56 8.07 -7.37
CA PHE A 133 4.32 8.72 -8.43
C PHE A 133 3.52 8.77 -9.75
N MET A 134 2.81 7.68 -10.09
CA MET A 134 1.95 7.63 -11.26
C MET A 134 0.74 8.57 -11.12
N ALA A 135 0.05 8.56 -9.98
CA ALA A 135 -1.08 9.45 -9.73
C ALA A 135 -0.68 10.95 -9.80
N ALA A 136 0.58 11.26 -9.51
CA ALA A 136 1.12 12.61 -9.58
C ALA A 136 1.39 13.10 -11.01
N GLN A 137 1.45 12.21 -12.01
CA GLN A 137 1.74 12.59 -13.37
C GLN A 137 0.60 13.38 -13.99
N PRO A 138 0.88 14.41 -14.82
CA PRO A 138 -0.14 15.15 -15.55
C PRO A 138 -0.73 14.31 -16.70
N GLY A 139 -1.90 14.72 -17.17
CA GLY A 139 -2.52 14.16 -18.38
C GLY A 139 -3.46 12.98 -18.16
N HIS A 140 -3.74 12.60 -16.91
CA HIS A 140 -4.75 11.61 -16.58
C HIS A 140 -5.45 11.93 -15.26
N THR A 141 -6.52 11.18 -14.97
CA THR A 141 -7.33 11.29 -13.74
C THR A 141 -7.28 10.01 -12.90
N LEU A 142 -6.10 9.40 -12.79
CA LEU A 142 -5.92 8.19 -12.01
C LEU A 142 -5.94 8.50 -10.51
N ILE A 143 -6.70 7.71 -9.76
CA ILE A 143 -6.77 7.76 -8.30
C ILE A 143 -5.91 6.63 -7.74
N ALA A 144 -5.01 6.93 -6.83
CA ALA A 144 -4.28 5.92 -6.07
C ALA A 144 -4.91 5.72 -4.68
N THR A 145 -5.01 4.47 -4.25
CA THR A 145 -5.33 4.13 -2.85
C THR A 145 -4.07 3.56 -2.21
N ALA A 146 -3.63 4.18 -1.13
CA ALA A 146 -2.41 3.79 -0.43
C ALA A 146 -2.52 4.13 1.07
N PRO A 147 -1.79 3.43 1.96
CA PRO A 147 -1.79 3.74 3.38
C PRO A 147 -1.42 5.19 3.67
N ARG A 148 -1.93 5.72 4.77
CA ARG A 148 -1.69 7.11 5.19
C ARG A 148 -0.21 7.41 5.42
N TYR A 149 0.61 6.43 5.84
CA TYR A 149 2.05 6.63 6.02
C TYR A 149 2.75 7.09 4.73
N CYS A 150 2.17 6.84 3.56
CA CYS A 150 2.66 7.33 2.26
C CYS A 150 2.69 8.87 2.18
N GLN A 151 2.05 9.58 3.12
CA GLN A 151 2.18 11.04 3.24
C GLN A 151 3.64 11.47 3.44
N HIS A 152 4.42 10.69 4.17
CA HIS A 152 5.85 10.98 4.33
C HIS A 152 6.59 10.91 2.99
N TYR A 153 6.28 9.91 2.16
CA TYR A 153 6.85 9.79 0.82
C TYR A 153 6.41 10.96 -0.07
N ASN A 154 5.12 11.31 -0.06
CA ASN A 154 4.59 12.44 -0.80
C ASN A 154 5.31 13.75 -0.44
N GLN A 155 5.51 14.02 0.85
CA GLN A 155 6.21 15.21 1.34
C GLN A 155 7.70 15.21 0.94
N LEU A 156 8.38 14.08 1.11
CA LEU A 156 9.81 13.94 0.79
C LEU A 156 10.10 14.21 -0.70
N HIS A 157 9.22 13.74 -1.58
CA HIS A 157 9.36 13.89 -3.02
C HIS A 157 8.60 15.09 -3.59
N GLN A 158 7.93 15.87 -2.73
CA GLN A 158 7.14 17.05 -3.14
C GLN A 158 6.16 16.75 -4.28
N LEU A 159 5.50 15.59 -4.20
CA LEU A 159 4.54 15.21 -5.23
C LEU A 159 3.29 16.11 -5.14
N PRO A 160 2.72 16.54 -6.27
CA PRO A 160 1.53 17.39 -6.29
C PRO A 160 0.25 16.60 -6.00
N LEU A 161 0.21 15.92 -4.83
CA LEU A 161 -0.89 15.06 -4.42
C LEU A 161 -1.60 15.59 -3.16
N VAL A 162 -2.90 15.45 -3.17
CA VAL A 162 -3.80 15.69 -2.04
C VAL A 162 -4.36 14.36 -1.56
N ALA A 163 -4.37 14.16 -0.26
CA ALA A 163 -4.94 12.97 0.36
C ALA A 163 -6.39 13.22 0.84
N ARG A 164 -7.25 12.23 0.66
CA ARG A 164 -8.63 12.19 1.14
C ARG A 164 -8.90 10.86 1.86
N PRO A 165 -9.73 10.82 2.89
CA PRO A 165 -10.19 9.54 3.42
C PRO A 165 -11.02 8.80 2.38
N LEU A 166 -11.16 7.49 2.52
CA LEU A 166 -12.14 6.74 1.74
C LEU A 166 -13.54 7.33 2.00
N PRO A 167 -14.38 7.50 0.96
CA PRO A 167 -15.73 8.06 1.12
C PRO A 167 -16.77 7.02 1.61
N PHE A 168 -16.31 5.91 2.18
CA PHE A 168 -17.11 4.82 2.74
C PHE A 168 -16.30 4.10 3.81
N ASP A 169 -16.98 3.35 4.67
CA ASP A 169 -16.33 2.52 5.69
C ASP A 169 -15.84 1.22 5.05
N ALA A 170 -14.54 1.01 5.09
CA ALA A 170 -13.86 -0.19 4.59
C ALA A 170 -13.18 -0.98 5.73
N GLN A 171 -13.64 -0.79 6.98
CA GLN A 171 -13.11 -1.48 8.16
C GLN A 171 -13.95 -2.69 8.55
#